data_3f83a1769fa9e29218700f090954adf2
#
_entry.id   3f83a1769fa9e29218700f090954adf2
#
_cell.length_a   1.000
_cell.length_b   1.000
_cell.length_c   1.000
_cell.angle_alpha   90.00
_cell.angle_beta   90.00
_cell.angle_gamma   90.00
#
_symmetry.space_group_name_H-M   'P 1'
#
loop_
_entity.id
_entity.type
_entity.pdbx_description
1 polymer ?
#
loop_
_entity_poly.entity_id
_entity_poly.type
_entity_poly.pdbx_seq_one_letter_code
_entity_poly.pdbx_strand_id
1 'polypeptide(L)' 'MENLNNLYEEINTKFAKFNEDHQLAMAGNKAAARRCRVISVQIRKALKDYRELSPKA' A
#
# COMPACT_ATOMS: atom_id res chain seq x y z
N MET A 1 19.64 4.23 -5.93
CA MET A 1 18.37 4.52 -6.58
C MET A 1 17.39 5.10 -5.59
N GLU A 2 17.51 6.39 -5.47
CA GLU A 2 16.75 7.14 -4.49
C GLU A 2 15.25 7.06 -4.74
N ASN A 3 14.84 7.22 -5.99
CA ASN A 3 13.42 7.20 -6.34
C ASN A 3 12.79 5.84 -6.06
N LEU A 4 13.50 4.78 -6.36
CA LEU A 4 13.00 3.44 -6.11
C LEU A 4 12.90 3.16 -4.62
N ASN A 5 13.89 3.61 -3.85
CA ASN A 5 13.88 3.42 -2.41
C ASN A 5 12.75 4.21 -1.75
N ASN A 6 12.51 5.43 -2.21
CA ASN A 6 11.42 6.24 -1.71
C ASN A 6 10.07 5.58 -1.99
N LEU A 7 9.91 5.01 -3.17
CA LEU A 7 8.70 4.31 -3.55
C LEU A 7 8.50 3.06 -2.68
N TYR A 8 9.59 2.34 -2.42
CA TYR A 8 9.54 1.18 -1.55
C TYR A 8 9.05 1.55 -0.14
N GLU A 9 9.57 2.64 0.41
CA GLU A 9 9.17 3.10 1.73
C GLU A 9 7.71 3.53 1.75
N GLU A 10 7.24 4.17 0.69
CA GLU A 10 5.84 4.53 0.56
C GLU A 10 4.95 3.29 0.55
N ILE A 11 5.36 2.26 -0.18
CA ILE A 11 4.62 1.00 -0.24
C ILE A 11 4.56 0.37 1.15
N ASN A 12 5.67 0.33 1.87
CA ASN A 12 5.70 -0.20 3.24
C ASN A 12 4.76 0.55 4.16
N THR A 13 4.74 1.87 4.07
CA THR A 13 3.85 2.69 4.90
C THR A 13 2.40 2.37 4.60
N LYS A 14 2.07 2.20 3.33
CA LYS A 14 0.70 1.85 2.92
C LYS A 14 0.32 0.45 3.37
N PHE A 15 1.25 -0.51 3.32
CA PHE A 15 0.98 -1.85 3.83
C PHE A 15 0.73 -1.85 5.33
N ALA A 16 1.50 -1.08 6.08
CA ALA A 16 1.29 -0.97 7.53
C ALA A 16 -0.10 -0.43 7.83
N LYS A 17 -0.52 0.59 7.10
CA LYS A 17 -1.84 1.18 7.27
C LYS A 17 -2.94 0.20 6.84
N PHE A 18 -2.70 -0.52 5.76
CA PHE A 18 -3.63 -1.54 5.28
C PHE A 18 -3.85 -2.62 6.34
N ASN A 19 -2.76 -3.10 6.93
CA ASN A 19 -2.84 -4.12 7.99
C ASN A 19 -3.64 -3.62 9.18
N GLU A 20 -3.39 -2.39 9.60
CA GLU A 20 -4.10 -1.78 10.72
C GLU A 20 -5.59 -1.69 10.44
N ASP A 21 -5.94 -1.16 9.27
CA ASP A 21 -7.35 -1.01 8.89
C ASP A 21 -8.03 -2.37 8.68
N HIS A 22 -7.28 -3.37 8.22
CA HIS A 22 -7.81 -4.72 8.09
C HIS A 22 -8.23 -5.28 9.45
N GLN A 23 -7.40 -5.10 10.47
CA GLN A 23 -7.73 -5.56 11.82
C GLN A 23 -9.00 -4.89 12.33
N LEU A 24 -9.12 -3.59 12.11
CA LEU A 24 -10.32 -2.86 12.51
C LEU A 24 -11.56 -3.33 11.73
N ALA A 25 -11.40 -3.61 10.46
CA ALA A 25 -12.50 -4.10 9.62
C ALA A 25 -12.98 -5.46 10.11
N MET A 26 -12.06 -6.34 10.52
CA MET A 26 -12.41 -7.64 11.05
C MET A 26 -13.15 -7.50 12.37
N ALA A 27 -12.92 -6.43 13.11
CA ALA A 27 -13.63 -6.14 14.34
C ALA A 27 -15.00 -5.46 14.12
N GLY A 28 -15.38 -5.26 12.85
CA GLY A 28 -16.69 -4.70 12.50
C GLY A 28 -16.70 -3.24 12.11
N ASN A 29 -15.52 -2.62 11.95
CA ASN A 29 -15.43 -1.20 11.61
C ASN A 29 -15.61 -1.02 10.09
N LYS A 30 -16.77 -0.52 9.68
CA LYS A 30 -17.08 -0.35 8.25
C LYS A 30 -16.24 0.73 7.58
N ALA A 31 -15.89 1.77 8.33
CA ALA A 31 -15.04 2.84 7.78
C ALA A 31 -13.64 2.30 7.49
N ALA A 32 -13.13 1.44 8.38
CA ALA A 32 -11.83 0.81 8.16
C ALA A 32 -11.85 -0.11 6.93
N ALA A 33 -12.94 -0.84 6.73
CA ALA A 33 -13.08 -1.68 5.54
C ALA A 33 -13.05 -0.86 4.27
N ARG A 34 -13.67 0.31 4.29
CA ARG A 34 -13.66 1.24 3.17
C ARG A 34 -12.25 1.75 2.89
N ARG A 35 -11.52 2.12 3.95
CA ARG A 35 -10.14 2.57 3.81
C ARG A 35 -9.24 1.47 3.25
N CYS A 36 -9.48 0.22 3.66
CA CYS A 36 -8.72 -0.92 3.12
C CYS A 36 -8.87 -1.01 1.60
N ARG A 37 -10.08 -0.83 1.09
CA ARG A 37 -10.30 -0.88 -0.34
C ARG A 37 -9.57 0.24 -1.08
N VAL A 38 -9.60 1.44 -0.53
CA VAL A 38 -8.89 2.58 -1.12
C VAL A 38 -7.38 2.34 -1.10
N ILE A 39 -6.86 1.89 0.04
CA ILE A 39 -5.43 1.64 0.18
C ILE A 39 -4.97 0.51 -0.75
N SER A 40 -5.80 -0.53 -0.92
CA SER A 40 -5.43 -1.64 -1.80
C SER A 40 -5.24 -1.17 -3.24
N VAL A 41 -6.07 -0.24 -3.70
CA VAL A 41 -5.90 0.34 -5.03
C VAL A 41 -4.61 1.15 -5.10
N GLN A 42 -4.32 1.92 -4.07
CA GLN A 42 -3.09 2.72 -4.02
C GLN A 42 -1.85 1.83 -4.00
N ILE A 43 -1.89 0.73 -3.26
CA ILE A 43 -0.78 -0.23 -3.20
C ILE A 43 -0.57 -0.87 -4.57
N ARG A 44 -1.64 -1.27 -5.23
CA ARG A 44 -1.56 -1.87 -6.56
C ARG A 44 -0.89 -0.93 -7.55
N LYS A 45 -1.28 0.34 -7.51
CA LYS A 45 -0.72 1.35 -8.39
C LYS A 45 0.77 1.58 -8.08
N ALA A 46 1.10 1.65 -6.79
CA ALA A 46 2.49 1.85 -6.37
C ALA A 46 3.36 0.66 -6.76
N LEU A 47 2.83 -0.56 -6.67
CA LEU A 47 3.55 -1.76 -7.08
C LEU A 47 3.78 -1.78 -8.58
N LYS A 48 2.83 -1.28 -9.36
CA LYS A 48 3.02 -1.16 -10.80
C LYS A 48 4.15 -0.18 -11.11
N ASP A 49 4.16 0.95 -10.42
CA ASP A 49 5.22 1.94 -10.60
C ASP A 49 6.58 1.36 -10.21
N TYR A 50 6.61 0.58 -9.13
CA TYR A 50 7.83 -0.09 -8.70
C TYR A 50 8.37 -1.00 -9.81
N ARG A 51 7.50 -1.79 -10.43
CA ARG A 51 7.92 -2.68 -11.51
C ARG A 51 8.44 -1.92 -12.72
N GLU A 52 7.89 -0.74 -12.98
CA GLU A 52 8.33 0.08 -14.10
C GLU A 52 9.68 0.74 -13.83
N LEU A 53 9.95 1.07 -12.57
CA LEU A 53 11.19 1.73 -12.18
C LEU A 53 12.34 0.76 -11.96
N SER A 54 12.07 -0.52 -11.81
CA SER A 54 13.08 -1.50 -11.40
C SER A 54 13.40 -2.58 -12.44
N PRO A 55 13.11 -2.41 -13.74
CA PRO A 55 13.34 -3.50 -14.68
C PRO A 55 14.81 -3.85 -14.87
N LYS A 56 15.69 -2.96 -14.46
CA LYS A 56 17.13 -3.17 -14.61
C LYS A 56 17.84 -3.32 -13.28
N ALA A 57 17.07 -3.44 -12.24
CA ALA A 57 17.63 -3.65 -10.92
C ALA A 57 18.06 -5.09 -10.72
#